data_a49c6d50d01f74dc322ca9808e2d9e80
#
_entry.id   a49c6d50d01f74dc322ca9808e2d9e80
#
_cell.length_a   1.000
_cell.length_b   1.000
_cell.length_c   1.000
_cell.angle_alpha   90.00
_cell.angle_beta   90.00
_cell.angle_gamma   90.00
#
_symmetry.space_group_name_H-M   'P 1'
#
loop_
_entity.id
_entity.type
_entity.pdbx_description
1 polymer ?
#
loop_
_entity_poly.entity_id
_entity_poly.type
_entity_poly.pdbx_seq_one_letter_code
_entity_poly.pdbx_strand_id
1 'polypeptide(L)'
;MMARTLIKNGTVVSPTGRHEVDVLIEGETILALLERGKSDSLNITADKVIDATGKFVVPGGIDVHTHMELPFGGTNASDTFETGTTAAAWGGVTTIVDFAVQRYGENVQESLATWHKKAAGNCSIDYAFHQIIGGIDEQALADMDYLVKNEGITSFKLFMAYPGVFYSDDGQILRAMQQLGVE
;
A
#
# COMPACT_ATOMS: atom_id res chain seq x y z
N MET A 1 9.00 -13.32 -24.22
CA MET A 1 7.62 -12.78 -24.20
C MET A 1 7.18 -12.80 -22.76
N MET A 2 6.45 -11.78 -22.28
CA MET A 2 5.86 -11.80 -20.94
C MET A 2 4.72 -12.82 -20.91
N ALA A 3 4.54 -13.47 -19.75
CA ALA A 3 3.46 -14.44 -19.57
C ALA A 3 2.09 -13.75 -19.66
N ARG A 4 1.14 -14.40 -20.32
CA ARG A 4 -0.23 -13.91 -20.46
C ARG A 4 -1.20 -14.71 -19.58
N THR A 5 -2.08 -13.99 -18.90
CA THR A 5 -3.21 -14.57 -18.16
C THR A 5 -4.51 -14.02 -18.72
N LEU A 6 -5.46 -14.90 -19.02
CA LEU A 6 -6.80 -14.54 -19.47
C LEU A 6 -7.82 -14.96 -18.43
N ILE A 7 -8.56 -13.98 -17.88
CA ILE A 7 -9.67 -14.22 -16.95
C ILE A 7 -10.96 -14.12 -17.76
N LYS A 8 -11.73 -15.21 -17.82
CA LYS A 8 -12.93 -15.35 -18.66
C LYS A 8 -14.21 -15.46 -17.84
N ASN A 9 -15.31 -15.10 -18.48
CA ASN A 9 -16.68 -15.36 -18.03
C ASN A 9 -17.09 -14.69 -16.70
N GLY A 10 -16.22 -13.89 -16.10
CA GLY A 10 -16.54 -13.16 -14.88
C GLY A 10 -17.36 -11.88 -15.12
N THR A 11 -17.82 -11.26 -14.06
CA THR A 11 -18.36 -9.91 -14.09
C THR A 11 -17.33 -8.96 -13.49
N VAL A 12 -16.70 -8.16 -14.32
CA VAL A 12 -15.75 -7.14 -13.86
C VAL A 12 -16.49 -6.01 -13.18
N VAL A 13 -16.06 -5.64 -11.98
CA VAL A 13 -16.62 -4.51 -11.23
C VAL A 13 -15.57 -3.41 -11.15
N SER A 14 -15.94 -2.22 -11.57
CA SER A 14 -15.10 -1.01 -11.59
C SER A 14 -15.88 0.20 -11.05
N PRO A 15 -15.24 1.35 -10.82
CA PRO A 15 -15.94 2.58 -10.45
C PRO A 15 -17.02 3.01 -11.43
N THR A 16 -16.95 2.58 -12.70
CA THR A 16 -17.95 2.90 -13.73
C THR A 16 -19.12 1.91 -13.81
N GLY A 17 -19.06 0.81 -13.04
CA GLY A 17 -20.15 -0.16 -12.98
C GLY A 17 -19.69 -1.62 -13.13
N ARG A 18 -20.65 -2.47 -13.56
CA ARG A 18 -20.45 -3.90 -13.79
C ARG A 18 -20.37 -4.15 -15.28
N HIS A 19 -19.38 -4.92 -15.71
CA HIS A 19 -19.11 -5.19 -17.12
C HIS A 19 -18.90 -6.69 -17.37
N GLU A 20 -19.61 -7.22 -18.33
CA GLU A 20 -19.52 -8.60 -18.81
C GLU A 20 -18.35 -8.71 -19.82
N VAL A 21 -17.12 -8.71 -19.33
CA VAL A 21 -15.91 -8.68 -20.15
C VAL A 21 -14.89 -9.71 -19.66
N ASP A 22 -14.06 -10.21 -20.58
CA ASP A 22 -12.87 -10.97 -20.27
C ASP A 22 -11.69 -10.00 -20.04
N VAL A 23 -10.77 -10.35 -19.15
CA VAL A 23 -9.59 -9.54 -18.83
C VAL A 23 -8.34 -10.25 -19.33
N LEU A 24 -7.61 -9.63 -20.24
CA LEU A 24 -6.31 -10.10 -20.70
C LEU A 24 -5.21 -9.33 -19.99
N ILE A 25 -4.33 -10.06 -19.32
CA ILE A 25 -3.17 -9.55 -18.59
C ILE A 25 -1.90 -10.02 -19.30
N GLU A 26 -0.92 -9.14 -19.48
CA GLU A 26 0.41 -9.47 -19.94
C GLU A 26 1.44 -8.96 -18.93
N GLY A 27 2.17 -9.90 -18.30
CA GLY A 27 3.02 -9.56 -17.15
C GLY A 27 2.21 -8.95 -16.01
N GLU A 28 2.48 -7.71 -15.65
CA GLU A 28 1.83 -6.97 -14.58
C GLU A 28 0.79 -5.93 -15.07
N THR A 29 0.47 -5.95 -16.35
CA THR A 29 -0.41 -4.94 -16.97
C THR A 29 -1.68 -5.56 -17.53
N ILE A 30 -2.82 -4.93 -17.31
CA ILE A 30 -4.07 -5.23 -18.01
C ILE A 30 -3.91 -4.75 -19.46
N LEU A 31 -3.74 -5.71 -20.38
CA LEU A 31 -3.52 -5.42 -21.79
C LEU A 31 -4.82 -5.05 -22.51
N ALA A 32 -5.91 -5.74 -22.18
CA ALA A 32 -7.21 -5.50 -22.80
C ALA A 32 -8.38 -5.96 -21.93
N LEU A 33 -9.51 -5.29 -22.10
CA LEU A 33 -10.83 -5.75 -21.70
C LEU A 33 -11.60 -6.13 -22.97
N LEU A 34 -12.07 -7.35 -23.06
CA LEU A 34 -12.70 -7.90 -24.25
C LEU A 34 -14.15 -8.24 -23.93
N GLU A 35 -15.06 -7.95 -24.83
CA GLU A 35 -16.43 -8.44 -24.70
C GLU A 35 -16.43 -9.96 -24.49
N ARG A 36 -17.35 -10.46 -23.66
CA ARG A 36 -17.47 -11.89 -23.35
C ARG A 36 -17.52 -12.74 -24.63
N GLY A 37 -16.64 -13.74 -24.68
CA GLY A 37 -16.51 -14.63 -25.85
C GLY A 37 -15.68 -14.08 -27.01
N LYS A 38 -15.26 -12.81 -26.98
CA LYS A 38 -14.40 -12.27 -28.04
C LYS A 38 -12.98 -12.83 -27.96
N SER A 39 -12.51 -13.21 -26.78
CA SER A 39 -11.22 -13.87 -26.62
C SER A 39 -11.09 -15.16 -27.45
N ASP A 40 -12.19 -15.92 -27.55
CA ASP A 40 -12.23 -17.15 -28.38
C ASP A 40 -12.30 -16.82 -29.86
N SER A 41 -13.19 -15.91 -30.26
CA SER A 41 -13.37 -15.55 -31.69
C SER A 41 -12.13 -14.87 -32.30
N LEU A 42 -11.32 -14.21 -31.49
CA LEU A 42 -10.05 -13.58 -31.89
C LEU A 42 -8.83 -14.53 -31.76
N ASN A 43 -9.06 -15.79 -31.35
CA ASN A 43 -8.00 -16.78 -31.09
C ASN A 43 -6.90 -16.24 -30.15
N ILE A 44 -7.29 -15.54 -29.09
CA ILE A 44 -6.33 -15.01 -28.11
C ILE A 44 -5.73 -16.16 -27.32
N THR A 45 -4.41 -16.29 -27.39
CA THR A 45 -3.66 -17.28 -26.62
C THR A 45 -3.16 -16.68 -25.32
N ALA A 46 -3.24 -17.45 -24.25
CA ALA A 46 -2.70 -17.12 -22.93
C ALA A 46 -2.03 -18.35 -22.30
N ASP A 47 -0.98 -18.12 -21.52
CA ASP A 47 -0.27 -19.20 -20.82
C ASP A 47 -1.12 -19.75 -19.66
N LYS A 48 -1.99 -18.91 -19.11
CA LYS A 48 -2.92 -19.26 -18.03
C LYS A 48 -4.32 -18.73 -18.34
N VAL A 49 -5.32 -19.61 -18.21
CA VAL A 49 -6.74 -19.22 -18.32
C VAL A 49 -7.42 -19.45 -16.98
N ILE A 50 -8.14 -18.45 -16.48
CA ILE A 50 -8.93 -18.51 -15.26
C ILE A 50 -10.40 -18.38 -15.63
N ASP A 51 -11.20 -19.41 -15.34
CA ASP A 51 -12.66 -19.34 -15.49
C ASP A 51 -13.26 -18.70 -14.24
N ALA A 52 -13.84 -17.52 -14.41
CA ALA A 52 -14.52 -16.74 -13.38
C ALA A 52 -16.06 -16.80 -13.52
N THR A 53 -16.61 -17.85 -14.12
CA THR A 53 -18.05 -18.02 -14.27
C THR A 53 -18.76 -17.87 -12.93
N GLY A 54 -19.76 -16.96 -12.85
CA GLY A 54 -20.53 -16.66 -11.66
C GLY A 54 -19.76 -15.88 -10.56
N LYS A 55 -18.57 -15.38 -10.87
CA LYS A 55 -17.75 -14.61 -9.92
C LYS A 55 -17.63 -13.15 -10.34
N PHE A 56 -17.41 -12.29 -9.36
CA PHE A 56 -16.93 -10.94 -9.61
C PHE A 56 -15.42 -10.94 -9.78
N VAL A 57 -14.95 -10.15 -10.74
CA VAL A 57 -13.54 -9.83 -10.96
C VAL A 57 -13.35 -8.38 -10.56
N VAL A 58 -12.54 -8.16 -9.53
CA VAL A 58 -12.30 -6.85 -8.94
C VAL A 58 -10.80 -6.59 -8.87
N PRO A 59 -10.35 -5.33 -8.82
CA PRO A 59 -8.96 -5.03 -8.44
C PRO A 59 -8.66 -5.62 -7.06
N GLY A 60 -7.40 -5.96 -6.81
CA GLY A 60 -6.96 -6.35 -5.48
C GLY A 60 -7.20 -5.23 -4.47
N GLY A 61 -7.52 -5.59 -3.23
CA GLY A 61 -7.71 -4.63 -2.16
C GLY A 61 -6.40 -3.91 -1.83
N ILE A 62 -6.50 -2.61 -1.48
CA ILE A 62 -5.39 -1.83 -0.92
C ILE A 62 -5.77 -1.49 0.51
N ASP A 63 -5.03 -2.04 1.49
CA ASP A 63 -5.22 -1.71 2.89
C ASP A 63 -4.25 -0.59 3.28
N VAL A 64 -4.80 0.60 3.48
CA VAL A 64 -4.02 1.82 3.75
C VAL A 64 -3.77 2.06 5.23
N HIS A 65 -4.08 1.11 6.11
CA HIS A 65 -3.89 1.30 7.55
C HIS A 65 -3.53 -0.01 8.25
N THR A 66 -2.26 -0.38 8.16
CA THR A 66 -1.72 -1.58 8.81
C THR A 66 -0.59 -1.23 9.78
N HIS A 67 -0.30 -2.14 10.71
CA HIS A 67 0.74 -1.97 11.72
C HIS A 67 1.51 -3.28 11.92
N MET A 68 2.36 -3.64 10.97
CA MET A 68 3.22 -4.81 11.07
C MET A 68 4.39 -4.53 12.00
N GLU A 69 4.63 -5.43 12.94
CA GLU A 69 5.74 -5.32 13.93
C GLU A 69 5.78 -3.99 14.71
N LEU A 70 4.63 -3.30 14.84
CA LEU A 70 4.56 -2.01 15.52
C LEU A 70 4.95 -2.16 17.00
N PRO A 71 6.01 -1.48 17.47
CA PRO A 71 6.33 -1.44 18.90
C PRO A 71 5.43 -0.44 19.62
N PHE A 72 4.58 -0.93 20.50
CA PHE A 72 3.70 -0.09 21.30
C PHE A 72 3.40 -0.71 22.68
N GLY A 73 3.34 0.11 23.73
CA GLY A 73 2.96 -0.33 25.08
C GLY A 73 3.88 -1.39 25.70
N GLY A 74 5.17 -1.42 25.33
CA GLY A 74 6.15 -2.39 25.83
C GLY A 74 6.12 -3.74 25.13
N THR A 75 5.34 -3.88 24.06
CA THR A 75 5.26 -5.07 23.21
C THR A 75 5.30 -4.67 21.73
N ASN A 76 5.19 -5.66 20.84
CA ASN A 76 5.06 -5.42 19.41
C ASN A 76 3.74 -6.03 18.92
N ALA A 77 3.22 -5.49 17.80
CA ALA A 77 2.16 -6.16 17.06
C ALA A 77 2.59 -7.59 16.70
N SER A 78 1.65 -8.54 16.79
CA SER A 78 1.95 -9.96 16.62
C SER A 78 2.32 -10.34 15.19
N ASP A 79 1.75 -9.63 14.21
CA ASP A 79 2.04 -9.88 12.81
C ASP A 79 3.36 -9.24 12.37
N THR A 80 4.19 -10.06 11.73
CA THR A 80 5.35 -9.60 10.97
C THR A 80 4.92 -9.19 9.57
N PHE A 81 5.80 -8.54 8.80
CA PHE A 81 5.53 -8.29 7.38
C PHE A 81 5.24 -9.57 6.61
N GLU A 82 5.92 -10.67 6.91
CA GLU A 82 5.68 -11.97 6.29
C GLU A 82 4.28 -12.51 6.62
N THR A 83 3.94 -12.62 7.91
CA THR A 83 2.66 -13.24 8.32
C THR A 83 1.47 -12.39 7.96
N GLY A 84 1.55 -11.07 8.20
CA GLY A 84 0.46 -10.14 7.92
C GLY A 84 0.19 -9.98 6.44
N THR A 85 1.23 -9.85 5.59
CA THR A 85 1.03 -9.75 4.14
C THR A 85 0.58 -11.06 3.51
N THR A 86 0.99 -12.20 4.06
CA THR A 86 0.45 -13.50 3.65
C THR A 86 -1.05 -13.61 3.97
N ALA A 87 -1.46 -13.21 5.17
CA ALA A 87 -2.87 -13.20 5.55
C ALA A 87 -3.68 -12.22 4.68
N ALA A 88 -3.14 -11.03 4.39
CA ALA A 88 -3.73 -10.04 3.50
C ALA A 88 -3.97 -10.61 2.10
N ALA A 89 -2.98 -11.30 1.51
CA ALA A 89 -3.09 -11.97 0.22
C ALA A 89 -4.23 -12.99 0.19
N TRP A 90 -4.39 -13.78 1.23
CA TRP A 90 -5.51 -14.72 1.37
C TRP A 90 -6.87 -14.03 1.45
N GLY A 91 -6.91 -12.80 1.98
CA GLY A 91 -8.11 -11.95 2.00
C GLY A 91 -8.39 -11.21 0.70
N GLY A 92 -7.50 -11.31 -0.31
CA GLY A 92 -7.62 -10.59 -1.59
C GLY A 92 -7.07 -9.17 -1.55
N VAL A 93 -6.33 -8.80 -0.51
CA VAL A 93 -5.53 -7.58 -0.46
C VAL A 93 -4.22 -7.82 -1.22
N THR A 94 -3.87 -6.92 -2.11
CA THR A 94 -2.67 -7.01 -2.95
C THR A 94 -1.62 -5.94 -2.65
N THR A 95 -1.99 -4.97 -1.83
CA THR A 95 -1.09 -3.89 -1.42
C THR A 95 -1.44 -3.44 -0.01
N ILE A 96 -0.45 -3.24 0.83
CA ILE A 96 -0.61 -2.57 2.13
C ILE A 96 0.12 -1.24 2.13
N VAL A 97 -0.40 -0.27 2.89
CA VAL A 97 0.34 0.94 3.26
C VAL A 97 0.48 0.94 4.78
N ASP A 98 1.66 0.53 5.23
CA ASP A 98 1.99 0.41 6.66
C ASP A 98 2.53 1.75 7.21
N PHE A 99 2.75 1.83 8.51
CA PHE A 99 3.25 3.03 9.17
C PHE A 99 4.69 2.85 9.64
N ALA A 100 5.63 3.50 8.96
CA ALA A 100 6.98 3.67 9.47
C ALA A 100 6.94 4.62 10.69
N VAL A 101 7.58 4.23 11.79
CA VAL A 101 7.48 4.93 13.06
C VAL A 101 8.78 5.64 13.41
N GLN A 102 8.74 6.97 13.46
CA GLN A 102 9.77 7.76 14.13
C GLN A 102 9.38 7.92 15.59
N ARG A 103 10.25 7.53 16.51
CA ARG A 103 10.12 7.85 17.94
C ARG A 103 10.63 9.25 18.21
N TYR A 104 10.21 9.82 19.32
CA TYR A 104 10.72 11.11 19.76
C TYR A 104 12.25 11.09 19.88
N GLY A 105 12.91 12.04 19.20
CA GLY A 105 14.38 12.17 19.16
C GLY A 105 15.11 11.25 18.17
N GLU A 106 14.39 10.39 17.43
CA GLU A 106 14.97 9.64 16.29
C GLU A 106 14.99 10.49 15.03
N ASN A 107 15.93 10.17 14.12
CA ASN A 107 15.93 10.74 12.77
C ASN A 107 14.83 10.12 11.92
N VAL A 108 14.10 10.94 11.15
CA VAL A 108 12.96 10.48 10.34
C VAL A 108 13.41 9.55 9.23
N GLN A 109 14.50 9.85 8.52
CA GLN A 109 15.01 9.03 7.43
C GLN A 109 15.50 7.67 7.93
N GLU A 110 16.20 7.63 9.08
CA GLU A 110 16.65 6.37 9.70
C GLU A 110 15.48 5.49 10.14
N SER A 111 14.40 6.12 10.63
CA SER A 111 13.19 5.40 10.99
C SER A 111 12.55 4.75 9.76
N LEU A 112 12.42 5.47 8.64
CA LEU A 112 11.92 4.91 7.39
C LEU A 112 12.81 3.76 6.88
N ALA A 113 14.13 3.94 6.90
CA ALA A 113 15.07 2.90 6.50
C ALA A 113 14.92 1.62 7.34
N THR A 114 14.59 1.76 8.62
CA THR A 114 14.30 0.62 9.50
C THR A 114 13.07 -0.16 9.03
N TRP A 115 11.98 0.53 8.64
CA TRP A 115 10.78 -0.13 8.11
C TRP A 115 11.01 -0.78 6.75
N HIS A 116 11.74 -0.12 5.86
CA HIS A 116 12.16 -0.73 4.60
C HIS A 116 12.95 -2.03 4.82
N LYS A 117 13.87 -2.04 5.78
CA LYS A 117 14.64 -3.24 6.12
C LYS A 117 13.77 -4.38 6.64
N LYS A 118 12.70 -4.08 7.39
CA LYS A 118 11.76 -5.09 7.87
C LYS A 118 10.90 -5.67 6.74
N ALA A 119 10.46 -4.84 5.80
CA ALA A 119 9.55 -5.23 4.73
C ALA A 119 10.27 -5.89 3.55
N ALA A 120 11.46 -5.42 3.20
CA ALA A 120 12.18 -5.85 2.00
C ALA A 120 12.48 -7.36 2.01
N GLY A 121 11.92 -8.07 1.02
CA GLY A 121 12.05 -9.52 0.88
C GLY A 121 11.17 -10.35 1.82
N ASN A 122 10.38 -9.70 2.70
CA ASN A 122 9.49 -10.36 3.66
C ASN A 122 8.00 -10.19 3.32
N CYS A 123 7.66 -9.36 2.34
CA CYS A 123 6.27 -9.15 1.94
C CYS A 123 5.85 -10.13 0.84
N SER A 124 4.66 -10.72 0.99
CA SER A 124 4.01 -11.58 -0.02
C SER A 124 3.21 -10.77 -1.05
N ILE A 125 2.98 -9.48 -0.80
CA ILE A 125 2.26 -8.53 -1.65
C ILE A 125 3.02 -7.20 -1.68
N ASP A 126 2.57 -6.27 -2.51
CA ASP A 126 3.15 -4.93 -2.57
C ASP A 126 2.97 -4.17 -1.26
N TYR A 127 3.92 -3.28 -0.96
CA TYR A 127 3.85 -2.44 0.22
C TYR A 127 4.30 -1.01 -0.05
N ALA A 128 3.76 -0.09 0.73
CA ALA A 128 4.20 1.30 0.83
C ALA A 128 4.15 1.74 2.30
N PHE A 129 4.56 2.97 2.58
CA PHE A 129 4.56 3.52 3.93
C PHE A 129 3.90 4.89 4.01
N HIS A 130 3.16 5.09 5.11
CA HIS A 130 2.97 6.39 5.73
C HIS A 130 4.09 6.61 6.74
N GLN A 131 4.50 7.84 7.00
CA GLN A 131 5.49 8.14 8.04
C GLN A 131 4.80 8.71 9.29
N ILE A 132 4.96 8.05 10.43
CA ILE A 132 4.62 8.62 11.73
C ILE A 132 5.75 9.55 12.16
N ILE A 133 5.39 10.78 12.54
CA ILE A 133 6.30 11.77 13.11
C ILE A 133 6.05 11.85 14.62
N GLY A 134 6.98 11.36 15.39
CA GLY A 134 6.92 11.34 16.87
C GLY A 134 7.49 12.60 17.53
N GLY A 135 8.21 13.42 16.78
CA GLY A 135 8.74 14.71 17.25
C GLY A 135 8.99 15.65 16.09
N ILE A 136 8.52 16.89 16.19
CA ILE A 136 8.65 17.91 15.15
C ILE A 136 9.65 18.98 15.60
N ASP A 137 10.81 18.95 15.00
CA ASP A 137 11.84 19.98 15.02
C ASP A 137 12.20 20.41 13.61
N GLU A 138 13.17 21.30 13.43
CA GLU A 138 13.59 21.78 12.12
C GLU A 138 14.13 20.66 11.23
N GLN A 139 14.82 19.69 11.82
CA GLN A 139 15.35 18.55 11.06
C GLN A 139 14.22 17.62 10.60
N ALA A 140 13.25 17.32 11.47
CA ALA A 140 12.09 16.52 11.09
C ALA A 140 11.28 17.14 9.94
N LEU A 141 11.10 18.48 9.96
CA LEU A 141 10.44 19.21 8.86
C LEU A 141 11.21 19.09 7.55
N ALA A 142 12.55 19.26 7.60
CA ALA A 142 13.39 19.08 6.41
C ALA A 142 13.36 17.64 5.89
N ASP A 143 13.36 16.66 6.79
CA ASP A 143 13.25 15.25 6.44
C ASP A 143 11.89 14.91 5.82
N MET A 144 10.79 15.49 6.29
CA MET A 144 9.47 15.32 5.67
C MET A 144 9.49 15.75 4.20
N ASP A 145 10.07 16.90 3.89
CA ASP A 145 10.24 17.37 2.52
C ASP A 145 11.13 16.43 1.69
N TYR A 146 12.22 15.95 2.28
CA TYR A 146 13.10 14.96 1.67
C TYR A 146 12.36 13.66 1.34
N LEU A 147 11.57 13.14 2.28
CA LEU A 147 10.81 11.90 2.10
C LEU A 147 9.81 12.00 0.93
N VAL A 148 9.13 13.14 0.79
CA VAL A 148 8.22 13.39 -0.34
C VAL A 148 8.98 13.36 -1.67
N LYS A 149 10.10 14.08 -1.74
CA LYS A 149 10.83 14.29 -3.00
C LYS A 149 11.67 13.09 -3.45
N ASN A 150 12.18 12.30 -2.50
CA ASN A 150 13.19 11.29 -2.80
C ASN A 150 12.75 9.86 -2.48
N GLU A 151 11.86 9.68 -1.50
CA GLU A 151 11.45 8.35 -1.03
C GLU A 151 9.99 7.99 -1.43
N GLY A 152 9.26 8.95 -2.03
CA GLY A 152 7.87 8.73 -2.46
C GLY A 152 6.87 8.64 -1.29
N ILE A 153 7.26 9.04 -0.09
CA ILE A 153 6.36 9.09 1.07
C ILE A 153 5.56 10.39 1.01
N THR A 154 4.29 10.29 0.68
CA THR A 154 3.41 11.46 0.45
C THR A 154 2.40 11.70 1.55
N SER A 155 2.46 10.92 2.64
CA SER A 155 1.51 11.04 3.75
C SER A 155 2.18 10.83 5.09
N PHE A 156 1.77 11.67 6.05
CA PHE A 156 2.36 11.73 7.38
C PHE A 156 1.27 11.63 8.44
N LYS A 157 1.58 10.94 9.54
CA LYS A 157 0.68 10.77 10.67
C LYS A 157 1.25 11.44 11.91
N LEU A 158 0.46 12.32 12.50
CA LEU A 158 0.74 12.96 13.79
C LEU A 158 -0.33 12.52 14.80
N PHE A 159 0.00 12.58 16.08
CA PHE A 159 -0.90 12.18 17.13
C PHE A 159 -1.27 13.35 18.04
N MET A 160 -2.55 13.57 18.24
CA MET A 160 -3.11 14.48 19.25
C MET A 160 -3.31 13.75 20.60
N ALA A 161 -2.68 12.59 20.76
CA ALA A 161 -2.76 11.71 21.92
C ALA A 161 -1.37 11.15 22.25
N TYR A 162 -1.27 10.39 23.33
CA TYR A 162 -0.06 9.73 23.82
C TYR A 162 1.05 10.70 24.24
N PRO A 163 0.80 11.60 25.24
CA PRO A 163 1.83 12.50 25.78
C PRO A 163 3.09 11.72 26.20
N GLY A 164 4.26 12.27 25.85
CA GLY A 164 5.55 11.64 26.14
C GLY A 164 5.95 10.49 25.21
N VAL A 165 5.10 10.13 24.21
CA VAL A 165 5.41 9.08 23.22
C VAL A 165 5.33 9.63 21.80
N PHE A 166 4.14 10.13 21.38
CA PHE A 166 3.88 10.58 20.02
C PHE A 166 3.13 11.92 19.93
N TYR A 167 2.77 12.50 21.07
CA TYR A 167 1.93 13.70 21.11
C TYR A 167 2.59 14.87 20.39
N SER A 168 1.85 15.46 19.45
CA SER A 168 2.16 16.73 18.80
C SER A 168 1.14 17.78 19.22
N ASP A 169 1.60 18.96 19.59
CA ASP A 169 0.73 20.10 19.89
C ASP A 169 0.25 20.80 18.61
N ASP A 170 -0.70 21.73 18.78
CA ASP A 170 -1.30 22.45 17.64
C ASP A 170 -0.27 23.23 16.83
N GLY A 171 0.74 23.79 17.48
CA GLY A 171 1.82 24.53 16.80
C GLY A 171 2.70 23.61 15.95
N GLN A 172 3.03 22.45 16.47
CA GLN A 172 3.79 21.43 15.76
C GLN A 172 3.00 20.89 14.56
N ILE A 173 1.71 20.62 14.76
CA ILE A 173 0.82 20.17 13.67
C ILE A 173 0.74 21.23 12.57
N LEU A 174 0.53 22.51 12.94
CA LEU A 174 0.47 23.62 11.99
C LEU A 174 1.77 23.73 11.18
N ARG A 175 2.93 23.63 11.82
CA ARG A 175 4.24 23.69 11.14
C ARG A 175 4.42 22.54 10.15
N ALA A 176 4.03 21.34 10.54
CA ALA A 176 4.07 20.18 9.63
C ALA A 176 3.15 20.37 8.42
N MET A 177 1.94 20.87 8.61
CA MET A 177 1.01 21.17 7.52
C MET A 177 1.56 22.25 6.59
N GLN A 178 2.15 23.34 7.13
CA GLN A 178 2.77 24.38 6.32
C GLN A 178 3.95 23.84 5.49
N GLN A 179 4.78 22.98 6.08
CA GLN A 179 5.92 22.35 5.40
C GLN A 179 5.47 21.49 4.22
N LEU A 180 4.33 20.84 4.31
CA LEU A 180 3.78 19.99 3.25
C LEU A 180 2.97 20.76 2.19
N GLY A 181 2.93 22.08 2.27
CA GLY A 181 2.23 22.92 1.28
C GLY A 181 0.71 22.88 1.38
N VAL A 182 0.19 22.57 2.56
CA VAL A 182 -1.24 22.73 2.84
C VAL A 182 -1.46 24.20 3.18
N GLU A 183 -1.78 25.01 2.16
CA GLU A 183 -2.21 26.40 2.32
C GLU A 183 -3.65 26.50 2.82
#